data_8dcc2edaf815b5c7041605691dce5327
#
_entry.id   8dcc2edaf815b5c7041605691dce5327
#
_cell.length_a   1.000
_cell.length_b   1.000
_cell.length_c   1.000
_cell.angle_alpha   90.00
_cell.angle_beta   90.00
_cell.angle_gamma   90.00
#
_symmetry.space_group_name_H-M   'P 1'
#
loop_
_entity.id
_entity.type
_entity.pdbx_description
1 polymer ?
#
loop_
_entity_poly.entity_id
_entity_poly.type
_entity_poly.pdbx_seq_one_letter_code
_entity_poly.pdbx_strand_id
1 'polypeptide(L)'
;MLSTASLYAAIDLGSNSFHMLVVREVAGSIQTLTRIKRKVRLAAGLSSDNHLSPEAMERGWQCLRLFAERLQDIPHNQIRVVATATLRLAVNAADFIDKAQEILGCPVQVISGEEEARLIYQGVAHTTGGDDRRLVVDIGGASTELVTGTGAQATSLFSLSMGCVTWLERYFSDRNLGQENFDEAEKAAREVLHPVMENLRYHGWKVCVGASGTVQALQEIMMAQGMDERITLAKLQQLKQRAIQCGRLEELEIEGLTLERALVFPSGLAILIAIFSELNIHCMTLAGGALREGLVYGMLHLTVEQDIRSRTLRNVQRRFMVDTEQAQRVAQLASSFASQVAATWAIEPLSRDLLLSACALHEIGLSIDFKQAPGHAAYLVRNLDLPGFTPAQKKLLATLLLNQTNTVDLSSLHQQNAVPPRVAEHLCRLLRLAILFASRRRDDLLPAMTLTAEGESLTLTLPENWLIHHPLGAELIEQECQWQSYVHWALEVK
;
A
#
# COMPACT_ATOMS: atom_id res chain seq x y z
N MET A 1 30.74 11.62 16.68
CA MET A 1 29.91 10.61 17.37
C MET A 1 28.76 10.28 16.43
N LEU A 2 28.72 9.07 15.89
CA LEU A 2 27.56 8.58 15.14
C LEU A 2 26.40 8.55 16.15
N SER A 3 25.39 9.38 15.97
CA SER A 3 24.16 9.33 16.75
C SER A 3 23.62 7.91 16.63
N THR A 4 23.59 7.16 17.71
CA THR A 4 22.88 5.87 17.75
C THR A 4 21.42 6.17 17.43
N ALA A 5 20.99 5.75 16.24
CA ALA A 5 19.62 5.97 15.77
C ALA A 5 18.66 5.39 16.82
N SER A 6 17.73 6.20 17.29
CA SER A 6 16.74 5.79 18.29
C SER A 6 15.85 4.68 17.72
N LEU A 7 15.68 3.60 18.49
CA LEU A 7 14.80 2.49 18.17
C LEU A 7 13.42 2.70 18.80
N TYR A 8 12.38 2.35 18.07
CA TYR A 8 11.01 2.39 18.57
C TYR A 8 10.32 1.06 18.33
N ALA A 9 9.49 0.63 19.28
CA ALA A 9 8.73 -0.61 19.16
C ALA A 9 7.23 -0.36 19.37
N ALA A 10 6.42 -0.86 18.47
CA ALA A 10 4.96 -0.90 18.58
C ALA A 10 4.49 -2.34 18.66
N ILE A 11 3.70 -2.66 19.68
CA ILE A 11 3.12 -3.98 19.91
C ILE A 11 1.60 -3.87 19.91
N ASP A 12 0.96 -4.69 19.11
CA ASP A 12 -0.48 -4.82 18.98
C ASP A 12 -0.88 -6.23 19.46
N LEU A 13 -1.65 -6.28 20.55
CA LEU A 13 -2.23 -7.50 21.10
C LEU A 13 -3.62 -7.71 20.53
N GLY A 14 -3.65 -8.11 19.25
CA GLY A 14 -4.87 -8.28 18.49
C GLY A 14 -5.60 -9.60 18.79
N SER A 15 -6.85 -9.69 18.38
CA SER A 15 -7.76 -10.83 18.66
C SER A 15 -7.30 -12.15 18.02
N ASN A 16 -6.70 -12.10 16.84
CA ASN A 16 -6.20 -13.28 16.12
C ASN A 16 -4.68 -13.47 16.27
N SER A 17 -3.94 -12.37 16.20
CA SER A 17 -2.49 -12.39 16.16
C SER A 17 -1.91 -11.26 16.99
N PHE A 18 -0.79 -11.51 17.65
CA PHE A 18 0.06 -10.48 18.24
C PHE A 18 1.11 -10.06 17.22
N HIS A 19 1.31 -8.76 17.14
CA HIS A 19 2.26 -8.17 16.20
C HIS A 19 3.25 -7.28 16.93
N MET A 20 4.52 -7.35 16.52
CA MET A 20 5.55 -6.41 16.94
C MET A 20 6.21 -5.79 15.72
N LEU A 21 6.34 -4.48 15.73
CA LEU A 21 7.05 -3.68 14.75
C LEU A 21 8.17 -2.92 15.46
N VAL A 22 9.43 -3.17 15.05
CA VAL A 22 10.58 -2.40 15.52
C VAL A 22 11.12 -1.57 14.37
N VAL A 23 11.29 -0.29 14.62
CA VAL A 23 11.75 0.67 13.62
C VAL A 23 12.87 1.54 14.18
N ARG A 24 13.60 2.19 13.28
CA ARG A 24 14.47 3.32 13.62
C ARG A 24 14.10 4.54 12.77
N GLU A 25 14.32 5.71 13.33
CA GLU A 25 14.24 6.95 12.58
C GLU A 25 15.56 7.20 11.84
N VAL A 26 15.45 7.51 10.54
CA VAL A 26 16.58 7.87 9.70
C VAL A 26 16.19 9.07 8.84
N ALA A 27 16.76 10.22 9.13
CA ALA A 27 16.56 11.46 8.35
C ALA A 27 15.08 11.84 8.14
N GLY A 28 14.26 11.71 9.18
CA GLY A 28 12.82 12.04 9.15
C GLY A 28 11.95 10.96 8.50
N SER A 29 12.51 9.78 8.22
CA SER A 29 11.79 8.61 7.73
C SER A 29 11.92 7.45 8.70
N ILE A 30 10.95 6.56 8.64
CA ILE A 30 10.95 5.31 9.42
C ILE A 30 11.57 4.20 8.59
N GLN A 31 12.54 3.50 9.16
CA GLN A 31 13.08 2.27 8.62
C GLN A 31 12.66 1.08 9.47
N THR A 32 11.91 0.15 8.90
CA THR A 32 11.54 -1.11 9.55
C THR A 32 12.79 -2.00 9.73
N LEU A 33 13.06 -2.42 10.96
CA LEU A 33 14.14 -3.33 11.29
C LEU A 33 13.64 -4.75 11.57
N THR A 34 12.47 -4.85 12.21
CA THR A 34 11.88 -6.14 12.58
C THR A 34 10.37 -6.05 12.53
N ARG A 35 9.76 -7.06 11.91
CA ARG A 35 8.31 -7.25 11.92
C ARG A 35 8.04 -8.69 12.30
N ILE A 36 7.41 -8.90 13.47
CA ILE A 36 7.06 -10.23 13.96
C ILE A 36 5.55 -10.30 14.09
N LYS A 37 4.99 -11.39 13.57
CA LYS A 37 3.58 -11.75 13.72
C LYS A 37 3.49 -13.16 14.29
N ARG A 38 2.65 -13.34 15.31
CA ARG A 38 2.38 -14.65 15.92
C ARG A 38 0.89 -14.87 16.05
N LYS A 39 0.39 -16.00 15.58
CA LYS A 39 -1.00 -16.41 15.78
C LYS A 39 -1.20 -16.84 17.22
N VAL A 40 -1.91 -16.07 18.00
CA VAL A 40 -2.28 -16.37 19.40
C VAL A 40 -3.71 -16.88 19.48
N ARG A 41 -4.58 -16.39 18.56
CA ARG A 41 -6.02 -16.71 18.52
C ARG A 41 -6.68 -16.47 19.89
N LEU A 42 -6.46 -15.27 20.43
CA LEU A 42 -6.96 -14.91 21.76
C LEU A 42 -8.50 -14.92 21.78
N ALA A 43 -9.13 -14.39 20.72
CA ALA A 43 -10.58 -14.36 20.58
C ALA A 43 -11.24 -15.75 20.59
N ALA A 44 -10.58 -16.76 20.04
CA ALA A 44 -11.09 -18.14 20.06
C ALA A 44 -11.08 -18.78 21.45
N GLY A 45 -10.40 -18.15 22.41
CA GLY A 45 -10.42 -18.57 23.82
C GLY A 45 -11.40 -17.81 24.69
N LEU A 46 -12.21 -16.92 24.09
CA LEU A 46 -13.22 -16.14 24.79
C LEU A 46 -14.53 -16.92 24.86
N SER A 47 -15.01 -17.19 26.05
CA SER A 47 -16.28 -17.87 26.27
C SER A 47 -17.50 -16.97 26.01
N SER A 48 -18.69 -17.54 26.02
CA SER A 48 -19.95 -16.79 25.80
C SER A 48 -20.22 -15.72 26.86
N ASP A 49 -19.64 -15.85 28.07
CA ASP A 49 -19.67 -14.89 29.17
C ASP A 49 -18.44 -13.97 29.22
N ASN A 50 -17.68 -13.92 28.12
CA ASN A 50 -16.48 -13.10 27.94
C ASN A 50 -15.31 -13.40 28.90
N HIS A 51 -15.14 -14.64 29.35
CA HIS A 51 -13.95 -15.05 30.05
C HIS A 51 -12.90 -15.65 29.09
N LEU A 52 -11.67 -15.19 29.23
CA LEU A 52 -10.52 -15.82 28.51
C LEU A 52 -10.13 -17.11 29.20
N SER A 53 -9.97 -18.16 28.41
CA SER A 53 -9.49 -19.44 28.91
C SER A 53 -8.01 -19.37 29.33
N PRO A 54 -7.60 -20.17 30.35
CA PRO A 54 -6.20 -20.24 30.77
C PRO A 54 -5.24 -20.61 29.63
N GLU A 55 -5.67 -21.47 28.72
CA GLU A 55 -4.88 -21.93 27.57
C GLU A 55 -4.66 -20.80 26.57
N ALA A 56 -5.67 -19.95 26.36
CA ALA A 56 -5.54 -18.78 25.49
C ALA A 56 -4.61 -17.72 26.11
N MET A 57 -4.72 -17.49 27.40
CA MET A 57 -3.82 -16.60 28.13
C MET A 57 -2.38 -17.09 28.07
N GLU A 58 -2.13 -18.39 28.33
CA GLU A 58 -0.78 -18.94 28.27
C GLU A 58 -0.15 -18.85 26.86
N ARG A 59 -0.93 -19.08 25.79
CA ARG A 59 -0.45 -18.85 24.42
C ARG A 59 -0.02 -17.40 24.20
N GLY A 60 -0.80 -16.46 24.76
CA GLY A 60 -0.47 -15.03 24.71
C GLY A 60 0.84 -14.73 25.44
N TRP A 61 0.98 -15.17 26.67
CA TRP A 61 2.18 -14.97 27.47
C TRP A 61 3.44 -15.62 26.88
N GLN A 62 3.33 -16.80 26.28
CA GLN A 62 4.44 -17.41 25.54
C GLN A 62 4.89 -16.54 24.38
N CYS A 63 3.96 -15.97 23.63
CA CYS A 63 4.28 -15.02 22.57
C CYS A 63 4.98 -13.76 23.12
N LEU A 64 4.49 -13.22 24.23
CA LEU A 64 5.08 -12.01 24.83
C LEU A 64 6.50 -12.25 25.38
N ARG A 65 6.82 -13.45 25.88
CA ARG A 65 8.20 -13.81 26.27
C ARG A 65 9.16 -13.72 25.09
N LEU A 66 8.71 -14.13 23.87
CA LEU A 66 9.51 -13.98 22.64
C LEU A 66 9.69 -12.51 22.24
N PHE A 67 8.66 -11.69 22.46
CA PHE A 67 8.75 -10.28 22.17
C PHE A 67 9.67 -9.55 23.16
N ALA A 68 9.58 -9.89 24.46
CA ALA A 68 10.40 -9.31 25.52
C ALA A 68 11.90 -9.44 25.24
N GLU A 69 12.34 -10.60 24.71
CA GLU A 69 13.73 -10.79 24.34
C GLU A 69 14.21 -9.76 23.30
N ARG A 70 13.35 -9.37 22.36
CA ARG A 70 13.67 -8.39 21.32
C ARG A 70 13.63 -6.93 21.81
N LEU A 71 12.97 -6.68 22.93
CA LEU A 71 12.79 -5.33 23.49
C LEU A 71 13.89 -4.89 24.45
N GLN A 72 14.79 -5.80 24.87
CA GLN A 72 15.77 -5.58 25.94
C GLN A 72 16.62 -4.31 25.76
N ASP A 73 16.93 -3.96 24.51
CA ASP A 73 17.81 -2.83 24.19
C ASP A 73 17.02 -1.56 23.78
N ILE A 74 15.70 -1.56 23.94
CA ILE A 74 14.84 -0.42 23.58
C ILE A 74 14.36 0.26 24.84
N PRO A 75 14.57 1.58 25.02
CA PRO A 75 14.08 2.33 26.16
C PRO A 75 12.56 2.23 26.31
N HIS A 76 12.05 2.08 27.53
CA HIS A 76 10.60 1.89 27.77
C HIS A 76 9.73 3.02 27.21
N ASN A 77 10.22 4.26 27.21
CA ASN A 77 9.50 5.40 26.61
C ASN A 77 9.45 5.38 25.08
N GLN A 78 10.16 4.44 24.45
CA GLN A 78 10.17 4.18 23.00
C GLN A 78 9.43 2.88 22.65
N ILE A 79 8.75 2.27 23.64
CA ILE A 79 7.91 1.07 23.45
C ILE A 79 6.46 1.45 23.73
N ARG A 80 5.57 1.08 22.84
CA ARG A 80 4.13 1.23 23.03
C ARG A 80 3.42 -0.08 22.77
N VAL A 81 2.70 -0.56 23.79
CA VAL A 81 1.94 -1.82 23.72
C VAL A 81 0.47 -1.50 23.89
N VAL A 82 -0.35 -1.90 22.93
CA VAL A 82 -1.80 -1.74 22.99
C VAL A 82 -2.49 -3.09 22.89
N ALA A 83 -3.61 -3.18 23.59
CA ALA A 83 -4.52 -4.32 23.54
C ALA A 83 -5.87 -3.84 23.00
N THR A 84 -6.47 -4.64 22.10
CA THR A 84 -7.64 -4.25 21.34
C THR A 84 -8.89 -5.08 21.72
N ALA A 85 -9.78 -5.32 20.78
CA ALA A 85 -11.15 -5.79 21.00
C ALA A 85 -11.31 -6.96 21.97
N THR A 86 -10.52 -8.03 21.89
CA THR A 86 -10.68 -9.19 22.76
C THR A 86 -10.38 -8.87 24.23
N LEU A 87 -9.28 -8.16 24.51
CA LEU A 87 -8.91 -7.76 25.86
C LEU A 87 -9.82 -6.63 26.39
N ARG A 88 -10.42 -5.85 25.51
CA ARG A 88 -11.46 -4.85 25.86
C ARG A 88 -12.76 -5.52 26.33
N LEU A 89 -13.10 -6.68 25.76
CA LEU A 89 -14.31 -7.43 26.09
C LEU A 89 -14.14 -8.39 27.26
N ALA A 90 -12.93 -8.92 27.47
CA ALA A 90 -12.68 -9.97 28.45
C ALA A 90 -12.89 -9.49 29.90
N VAL A 91 -13.74 -10.19 30.65
CA VAL A 91 -14.04 -9.89 32.06
C VAL A 91 -12.80 -10.06 32.95
N ASN A 92 -11.95 -11.03 32.62
CA ASN A 92 -10.70 -11.32 33.32
C ASN A 92 -9.46 -10.77 32.59
N ALA A 93 -9.62 -9.69 31.82
CA ALA A 93 -8.51 -9.06 31.10
C ALA A 93 -7.37 -8.60 32.03
N ALA A 94 -7.71 -8.17 33.25
CA ALA A 94 -6.72 -7.72 34.23
C ALA A 94 -5.67 -8.81 34.53
N ASP A 95 -6.08 -10.06 34.73
CA ASP A 95 -5.17 -11.18 35.00
C ASP A 95 -4.17 -11.40 33.86
N PHE A 96 -4.65 -11.24 32.61
CA PHE A 96 -3.79 -11.34 31.45
C PHE A 96 -2.80 -10.16 31.36
N ILE A 97 -3.30 -8.94 31.57
CA ILE A 97 -2.54 -7.68 31.38
C ILE A 97 -1.45 -7.56 32.44
N ASP A 98 -1.75 -7.84 33.71
CA ASP A 98 -0.77 -7.76 34.79
C ASP A 98 0.44 -8.65 34.51
N LYS A 99 0.20 -9.87 34.11
CA LYS A 99 1.29 -10.79 33.74
C LYS A 99 1.98 -10.41 32.43
N ALA A 100 1.24 -9.85 31.47
CA ALA A 100 1.82 -9.33 30.22
C ALA A 100 2.78 -8.17 30.50
N GLN A 101 2.43 -7.25 31.40
CA GLN A 101 3.30 -6.14 31.84
C GLN A 101 4.54 -6.62 32.57
N GLU A 102 4.39 -7.64 33.43
CA GLU A 102 5.53 -8.29 34.09
C GLU A 102 6.51 -8.88 33.06
N ILE A 103 6.01 -9.59 32.07
CA ILE A 103 6.80 -10.23 31.01
C ILE A 103 7.52 -9.20 30.12
N LEU A 104 6.81 -8.16 29.71
CA LEU A 104 7.33 -7.14 28.79
C LEU A 104 8.18 -6.06 29.48
N GLY A 105 8.02 -5.90 30.80
CA GLY A 105 8.65 -4.84 31.57
C GLY A 105 8.14 -3.43 31.26
N CYS A 106 7.02 -3.30 30.55
CA CYS A 106 6.43 -2.02 30.15
C CYS A 106 4.89 -2.06 30.19
N PRO A 107 4.21 -0.89 30.31
CA PRO A 107 2.76 -0.83 30.39
C PRO A 107 2.07 -1.38 29.15
N VAL A 108 0.94 -2.08 29.37
CA VAL A 108 0.00 -2.51 28.32
C VAL A 108 -1.27 -1.68 28.43
N GLN A 109 -1.58 -0.93 27.38
CA GLN A 109 -2.74 -0.07 27.35
C GLN A 109 -3.90 -0.76 26.60
N VAL A 110 -5.01 -1.01 27.29
CA VAL A 110 -6.27 -1.38 26.60
C VAL A 110 -6.87 -0.12 26.01
N ILE A 111 -6.93 -0.04 24.70
CA ILE A 111 -7.46 1.14 24.00
C ILE A 111 -8.95 0.96 23.65
N SER A 112 -9.70 2.06 23.65
CA SER A 112 -11.09 2.06 23.16
C SER A 112 -11.13 1.77 21.65
N GLY A 113 -12.31 1.38 21.15
CA GLY A 113 -12.49 1.18 19.70
C GLY A 113 -12.29 2.48 18.91
N GLU A 114 -12.69 3.61 19.48
CA GLU A 114 -12.49 4.93 18.87
C GLU A 114 -11.00 5.31 18.80
N GLU A 115 -10.25 5.04 19.88
CA GLU A 115 -8.81 5.27 19.90
C GLU A 115 -8.07 4.33 18.92
N GLU A 116 -8.50 3.07 18.82
CA GLU A 116 -8.02 2.12 17.83
C GLU A 116 -8.24 2.65 16.41
N ALA A 117 -9.45 3.08 16.09
CA ALA A 117 -9.80 3.69 14.82
C ALA A 117 -8.97 4.94 14.50
N ARG A 118 -8.75 5.80 15.52
CA ARG A 118 -7.92 7.01 15.39
C ARG A 118 -6.46 6.68 15.07
N LEU A 119 -5.89 5.70 15.76
CA LEU A 119 -4.50 5.26 15.53
C LEU A 119 -4.34 4.59 14.16
N ILE A 120 -5.32 3.79 13.75
CA ILE A 120 -5.35 3.20 12.40
C ILE A 120 -5.35 4.31 11.33
N TYR A 121 -6.22 5.31 11.49
CA TYR A 121 -6.26 6.44 10.56
C TYR A 121 -4.92 7.20 10.53
N GLN A 122 -4.29 7.41 11.68
CA GLN A 122 -2.97 8.04 11.76
C GLN A 122 -1.91 7.22 11.00
N GLY A 123 -1.89 5.90 11.16
CA GLY A 123 -0.99 5.03 10.41
C GLY A 123 -1.21 5.09 8.91
N VAL A 124 -2.47 5.08 8.48
CA VAL A 124 -2.84 5.24 7.06
C VAL A 124 -2.42 6.62 6.56
N ALA A 125 -2.69 7.69 7.30
CA ALA A 125 -2.36 9.06 6.92
C ALA A 125 -0.86 9.30 6.73
N HIS A 126 0.00 8.58 7.46
CA HIS A 126 1.45 8.69 7.34
C HIS A 126 2.08 7.79 6.27
N THR A 127 1.35 6.82 5.74
CA THR A 127 1.91 5.76 4.88
C THR A 127 1.22 5.63 3.53
N THR A 128 0.02 6.20 3.38
CA THR A 128 -0.80 6.09 2.16
C THR A 128 -0.85 7.44 1.45
N GLY A 129 -0.50 7.46 0.18
CA GLY A 129 -0.48 8.68 -0.63
C GLY A 129 -1.86 9.28 -0.86
N GLY A 130 -1.87 10.56 -1.25
CA GLY A 130 -3.07 11.37 -1.49
C GLY A 130 -3.55 12.12 -0.24
N ASP A 131 -4.08 13.31 -0.45
CA ASP A 131 -4.62 14.20 0.59
C ASP A 131 -6.16 14.31 0.54
N ASP A 132 -6.78 13.60 -0.39
CA ASP A 132 -8.22 13.56 -0.57
C ASP A 132 -8.96 13.03 0.67
N ARG A 133 -10.26 13.37 0.75
CA ARG A 133 -11.16 12.75 1.70
C ARG A 133 -11.16 11.23 1.49
N ARG A 134 -10.84 10.50 2.55
CA ARG A 134 -10.72 9.04 2.49
C ARG A 134 -11.64 8.33 3.47
N LEU A 135 -12.07 7.14 3.07
CA LEU A 135 -12.63 6.12 3.94
C LEU A 135 -11.55 5.06 4.20
N VAL A 136 -11.29 4.77 5.45
CA VAL A 136 -10.42 3.67 5.88
C VAL A 136 -11.30 2.55 6.41
N VAL A 137 -11.04 1.33 5.96
CA VAL A 137 -11.70 0.09 6.41
C VAL A 137 -10.64 -0.85 6.96
N ASP A 138 -10.71 -1.22 8.22
CA ASP A 138 -9.82 -2.20 8.85
C ASP A 138 -10.63 -3.34 9.44
N ILE A 139 -10.60 -4.53 8.83
CA ILE A 139 -11.31 -5.72 9.30
C ILE A 139 -10.38 -6.51 10.21
N GLY A 140 -10.52 -6.31 11.50
CA GLY A 140 -9.79 -7.06 12.52
C GLY A 140 -10.38 -8.45 12.79
N GLY A 141 -9.87 -9.10 13.86
CA GLY A 141 -10.37 -10.43 14.26
C GLY A 141 -11.75 -10.41 14.90
N ALA A 142 -12.03 -9.40 15.74
CA ALA A 142 -13.28 -9.27 16.50
C ALA A 142 -14.02 -7.97 16.23
N SER A 143 -13.34 -6.96 15.69
CA SER A 143 -13.94 -5.67 15.33
C SER A 143 -13.58 -5.27 13.91
N THR A 144 -14.29 -4.29 13.40
CA THR A 144 -14.00 -3.60 12.13
C THR A 144 -14.06 -2.10 12.38
N GLU A 145 -12.97 -1.42 12.07
CA GLU A 145 -12.87 0.01 12.19
C GLU A 145 -13.20 0.67 10.85
N LEU A 146 -14.10 1.68 10.90
CA LEU A 146 -14.47 2.53 9.77
C LEU A 146 -14.16 3.97 10.13
N VAL A 147 -13.30 4.60 9.33
CA VAL A 147 -12.84 5.97 9.61
C VAL A 147 -12.95 6.82 8.37
N THR A 148 -13.62 7.98 8.48
CA THR A 148 -13.51 9.01 7.45
C THR A 148 -12.58 10.13 7.91
N GLY A 149 -11.93 10.80 6.98
CA GLY A 149 -11.05 11.91 7.28
C GLY A 149 -10.42 12.55 6.05
N THR A 150 -9.67 13.62 6.25
CA THR A 150 -8.95 14.34 5.20
C THR A 150 -7.53 14.65 5.69
N GLY A 151 -6.54 14.34 4.87
CA GLY A 151 -5.13 14.50 5.25
C GLY A 151 -4.81 13.76 6.55
N ALA A 152 -4.36 14.48 7.57
CA ALA A 152 -4.04 13.93 8.89
C ALA A 152 -5.24 13.82 9.85
N GLN A 153 -6.36 14.45 9.53
CA GLN A 153 -7.49 14.60 10.45
C GLN A 153 -8.59 13.58 10.17
N ALA A 154 -8.85 12.72 11.16
CA ALA A 154 -10.04 11.89 11.17
C ALA A 154 -11.28 12.74 11.51
N THR A 155 -12.39 12.48 10.85
CA THR A 155 -13.69 13.17 11.07
C THR A 155 -14.71 12.27 11.73
N SER A 156 -14.75 10.98 11.35
CA SER A 156 -15.62 9.98 12.00
C SER A 156 -14.81 8.77 12.37
N LEU A 157 -15.05 8.25 13.56
CA LEU A 157 -14.33 7.11 14.13
C LEU A 157 -15.35 6.08 14.62
N PHE A 158 -15.40 4.94 13.97
CA PHE A 158 -16.30 3.85 14.37
C PHE A 158 -15.50 2.56 14.53
N SER A 159 -15.79 1.82 15.61
CA SER A 159 -15.36 0.45 15.81
C SER A 159 -16.61 -0.42 15.98
N LEU A 160 -16.81 -1.32 15.04
CA LEU A 160 -18.01 -2.15 14.94
C LEU A 160 -17.71 -3.57 15.42
N SER A 161 -18.63 -4.17 16.18
CA SER A 161 -18.47 -5.53 16.73
C SER A 161 -18.67 -6.60 15.68
N MET A 162 -17.90 -6.55 14.61
CA MET A 162 -17.83 -7.54 13.54
C MET A 162 -16.37 -7.71 13.09
N GLY A 163 -15.87 -8.93 13.07
CA GLY A 163 -14.50 -9.22 12.67
C GLY A 163 -14.37 -10.61 12.06
N CYS A 164 -13.29 -10.88 11.32
CA CYS A 164 -13.16 -12.10 10.55
C CYS A 164 -13.14 -13.39 11.42
N VAL A 165 -12.65 -13.33 12.66
CA VAL A 165 -12.67 -14.50 13.57
C VAL A 165 -14.06 -14.69 14.16
N THR A 166 -14.69 -13.63 14.68
CA THR A 166 -16.02 -13.73 15.27
C THR A 166 -17.09 -14.11 14.25
N TRP A 167 -16.96 -13.65 12.99
CA TRP A 167 -17.85 -14.03 11.89
C TRP A 167 -17.65 -15.47 11.42
N LEU A 168 -16.38 -15.95 11.43
CA LEU A 168 -16.08 -17.35 11.16
C LEU A 168 -16.82 -18.26 12.15
N GLU A 169 -16.70 -17.99 13.45
CA GLU A 169 -17.32 -18.81 14.51
C GLU A 169 -18.86 -18.74 14.49
N ARG A 170 -19.45 -17.65 14.02
CA ARG A 170 -20.91 -17.49 14.00
C ARG A 170 -21.55 -18.05 12.74
N TYR A 171 -20.98 -17.83 11.57
CA TYR A 171 -21.64 -18.07 10.27
C TYR A 171 -20.98 -19.18 9.44
N PHE A 172 -19.78 -19.63 9.82
CA PHE A 172 -19.03 -20.65 9.11
C PHE A 172 -18.46 -21.74 10.08
N SER A 173 -19.09 -21.88 11.25
CA SER A 173 -18.65 -22.86 12.29
C SER A 173 -18.77 -24.30 11.82
N ASP A 174 -19.72 -24.58 10.93
CA ASP A 174 -19.96 -25.87 10.29
C ASP A 174 -18.98 -26.20 9.16
N ARG A 175 -18.05 -25.25 8.86
CA ARG A 175 -17.06 -25.33 7.78
C ARG A 175 -17.65 -25.36 6.37
N ASN A 176 -18.93 -25.09 6.20
CA ASN A 176 -19.56 -24.97 4.89
C ASN A 176 -19.36 -23.56 4.31
N LEU A 177 -19.06 -23.51 3.00
CA LEU A 177 -18.98 -22.28 2.21
C LEU A 177 -20.19 -22.16 1.28
N GLY A 178 -21.39 -22.46 1.81
CA GLY A 178 -22.62 -22.36 1.07
C GLY A 178 -23.10 -20.93 0.87
N GLN A 179 -24.01 -20.75 -0.10
CA GLN A 179 -24.66 -19.47 -0.36
C GLN A 179 -25.35 -18.94 0.90
N GLU A 180 -26.04 -19.79 1.64
CA GLU A 180 -26.76 -19.45 2.87
C GLU A 180 -25.84 -18.89 3.95
N ASN A 181 -24.68 -19.53 4.19
CA ASN A 181 -23.69 -19.05 5.16
C ASN A 181 -23.20 -17.61 4.82
N PHE A 182 -22.92 -17.35 3.53
CA PHE A 182 -22.55 -16.01 3.09
C PHE A 182 -23.69 -15.01 3.23
N ASP A 183 -24.92 -15.36 2.86
CA ASP A 183 -26.07 -14.46 2.91
C ASP A 183 -26.42 -14.08 4.35
N GLU A 184 -26.34 -15.00 5.29
CA GLU A 184 -26.52 -14.73 6.72
C GLU A 184 -25.39 -13.84 7.26
N ALA A 185 -24.14 -14.12 6.92
CA ALA A 185 -22.98 -13.34 7.34
C ALA A 185 -23.05 -11.89 6.80
N GLU A 186 -23.39 -11.73 5.52
CA GLU A 186 -23.57 -10.41 4.90
C GLU A 186 -24.76 -9.64 5.50
N LYS A 187 -25.91 -10.32 5.74
CA LYS A 187 -27.06 -9.72 6.37
C LYS A 187 -26.73 -9.18 7.77
N ALA A 188 -26.09 -9.99 8.59
CA ALA A 188 -25.69 -9.58 9.93
C ALA A 188 -24.68 -8.40 9.89
N ALA A 189 -23.75 -8.40 8.92
CA ALA A 189 -22.83 -7.28 8.75
C ALA A 189 -23.55 -5.98 8.37
N ARG A 190 -24.58 -6.04 7.50
CA ARG A 190 -25.42 -4.88 7.17
C ARG A 190 -26.18 -4.35 8.40
N GLU A 191 -26.68 -5.22 9.24
CA GLU A 191 -27.37 -4.82 10.49
C GLU A 191 -26.43 -4.07 11.43
N VAL A 192 -25.18 -4.52 11.56
CA VAL A 192 -24.12 -3.87 12.37
C VAL A 192 -23.70 -2.51 11.76
N LEU A 193 -23.69 -2.40 10.42
CA LEU A 193 -23.33 -1.18 9.70
C LEU A 193 -24.41 -0.10 9.78
N HIS A 194 -25.68 -0.50 9.81
CA HIS A 194 -26.82 0.40 9.66
C HIS A 194 -26.76 1.67 10.54
N PRO A 195 -26.40 1.61 11.84
CA PRO A 195 -26.38 2.79 12.71
C PRO A 195 -25.36 3.87 12.32
N VAL A 196 -24.30 3.50 11.59
CA VAL A 196 -23.17 4.41 11.28
C VAL A 196 -23.19 4.91 9.82
N MET A 197 -24.04 4.32 8.97
CA MET A 197 -24.06 4.59 7.53
C MET A 197 -24.36 6.04 7.17
N GLU A 198 -25.33 6.65 7.85
CA GLU A 198 -25.74 8.03 7.58
C GLU A 198 -24.57 9.00 7.87
N ASN A 199 -23.88 8.82 8.98
CA ASN A 199 -22.73 9.64 9.35
C ASN A 199 -21.59 9.48 8.34
N LEU A 200 -21.25 8.25 7.95
CA LEU A 200 -20.21 7.98 6.96
C LEU A 200 -20.53 8.62 5.61
N ARG A 201 -21.78 8.49 5.14
CA ARG A 201 -22.25 9.08 3.87
C ARG A 201 -22.25 10.61 3.90
N TYR A 202 -22.61 11.20 5.04
CA TYR A 202 -22.62 12.67 5.23
C TYR A 202 -21.22 13.27 5.02
N HIS A 203 -20.21 12.67 5.62
CA HIS A 203 -18.83 13.12 5.44
C HIS A 203 -18.29 12.78 4.04
N GLY A 204 -18.71 11.65 3.48
CA GLY A 204 -18.32 11.19 2.15
C GLY A 204 -16.81 10.98 2.01
N TRP A 205 -16.41 10.40 0.90
CA TRP A 205 -15.00 10.18 0.54
C TRP A 205 -14.82 10.19 -0.98
N LYS A 206 -13.58 10.39 -1.42
CA LYS A 206 -13.17 10.24 -2.81
C LYS A 206 -12.31 8.98 -3.00
N VAL A 207 -11.60 8.59 -1.94
CA VAL A 207 -10.68 7.46 -1.93
C VAL A 207 -11.09 6.50 -0.82
N CYS A 208 -11.11 5.20 -1.11
CA CYS A 208 -11.29 4.16 -0.11
C CYS A 208 -10.03 3.30 -0.03
N VAL A 209 -9.54 3.09 1.19
CA VAL A 209 -8.38 2.25 1.46
C VAL A 209 -8.72 1.22 2.53
N GLY A 210 -8.23 0.01 2.32
CA GLY A 210 -8.43 -1.08 3.26
C GLY A 210 -7.12 -1.47 3.93
N ALA A 211 -7.19 -1.72 5.22
CA ALA A 211 -6.08 -2.23 6.01
C ALA A 211 -6.33 -3.69 6.42
N SER A 212 -5.40 -4.27 7.15
CA SER A 212 -5.48 -5.61 7.74
C SER A 212 -5.40 -6.80 6.79
N GLY A 213 -5.62 -7.95 7.39
CA GLY A 213 -5.35 -9.25 6.78
C GLY A 213 -6.26 -9.62 5.61
N THR A 214 -7.53 -9.23 5.66
CA THR A 214 -8.49 -9.54 4.59
C THR A 214 -8.14 -8.80 3.31
N VAL A 215 -7.88 -7.49 3.41
CA VAL A 215 -7.53 -6.68 2.24
C VAL A 215 -6.16 -7.05 1.68
N GLN A 216 -5.21 -7.39 2.54
CA GLN A 216 -3.90 -7.89 2.10
C GLN A 216 -4.03 -9.23 1.34
N ALA A 217 -4.86 -10.16 1.80
CA ALA A 217 -5.11 -11.41 1.09
C ALA A 217 -5.74 -11.17 -0.30
N LEU A 218 -6.67 -10.23 -0.41
CA LEU A 218 -7.26 -9.83 -1.68
C LEU A 218 -6.20 -9.29 -2.66
N GLN A 219 -5.29 -8.46 -2.19
CA GLN A 219 -4.18 -7.96 -3.02
C GLN A 219 -3.24 -9.08 -3.47
N GLU A 220 -2.90 -10.02 -2.59
CA GLU A 220 -2.06 -11.18 -2.92
C GLU A 220 -2.74 -12.05 -4.00
N ILE A 221 -4.06 -12.28 -3.88
CA ILE A 221 -4.86 -12.99 -4.88
C ILE A 221 -4.86 -12.24 -6.24
N MET A 222 -5.14 -10.95 -6.23
CA MET A 222 -5.18 -10.15 -7.46
C MET A 222 -3.83 -10.09 -8.16
N MET A 223 -2.74 -9.97 -7.41
CA MET A 223 -1.38 -10.01 -7.95
C MET A 223 -1.04 -11.37 -8.57
N ALA A 224 -1.40 -12.47 -7.90
CA ALA A 224 -1.15 -13.82 -8.41
C ALA A 224 -1.92 -14.08 -9.72
N GLN A 225 -3.15 -13.59 -9.81
CA GLN A 225 -4.01 -13.76 -10.98
C GLN A 225 -3.80 -12.69 -12.08
N GLY A 226 -2.81 -11.80 -11.92
CA GLY A 226 -2.51 -10.76 -12.92
C GLY A 226 -3.57 -9.67 -13.06
N MET A 227 -4.44 -9.51 -12.05
CA MET A 227 -5.46 -8.46 -12.00
C MET A 227 -4.86 -7.12 -11.54
N ASP A 228 -5.52 -6.00 -11.90
CA ASP A 228 -5.15 -4.68 -11.35
C ASP A 228 -5.41 -4.61 -9.83
N GLU A 229 -4.74 -3.66 -9.16
CA GLU A 229 -4.75 -3.53 -7.69
C GLU A 229 -6.09 -3.05 -7.09
N ARG A 230 -7.02 -2.59 -7.91
CA ARG A 230 -8.30 -2.04 -7.44
C ARG A 230 -9.26 -3.16 -7.04
N ILE A 231 -9.60 -3.19 -5.77
CA ILE A 231 -10.65 -4.07 -5.23
C ILE A 231 -12.00 -3.45 -5.59
N THR A 232 -12.84 -4.22 -6.26
CA THR A 232 -14.21 -3.79 -6.64
C THR A 232 -15.23 -4.81 -6.17
N LEU A 233 -16.49 -4.39 -6.03
CA LEU A 233 -17.57 -5.30 -5.64
C LEU A 233 -17.69 -6.50 -6.59
N ALA A 234 -17.50 -6.29 -7.90
CA ALA A 234 -17.54 -7.36 -8.88
C ALA A 234 -16.48 -8.44 -8.62
N LYS A 235 -15.23 -8.03 -8.32
CA LYS A 235 -14.14 -8.96 -7.97
C LYS A 235 -14.43 -9.69 -6.65
N LEU A 236 -14.98 -9.00 -5.64
CA LEU A 236 -15.38 -9.63 -4.37
C LEU A 236 -16.46 -10.69 -4.58
N GLN A 237 -17.47 -10.40 -5.41
CA GLN A 237 -18.53 -11.35 -5.75
C GLN A 237 -17.99 -12.56 -6.53
N GLN A 238 -17.02 -12.37 -7.43
CA GLN A 238 -16.35 -13.47 -8.11
C GLN A 238 -15.62 -14.39 -7.13
N LEU A 239 -14.91 -13.82 -6.16
CA LEU A 239 -14.22 -14.60 -5.13
C LEU A 239 -15.21 -15.32 -4.18
N LYS A 240 -16.35 -14.70 -3.84
CA LYS A 240 -17.44 -15.35 -3.11
C LYS A 240 -17.95 -16.57 -3.89
N GLN A 241 -18.24 -16.42 -5.17
CA GLN A 241 -18.69 -17.54 -6.01
C GLN A 241 -17.65 -18.65 -6.09
N ARG A 242 -16.37 -18.30 -6.19
CA ARG A 242 -15.29 -19.29 -6.16
C ARG A 242 -15.24 -20.05 -4.83
N ALA A 243 -15.39 -19.34 -3.71
CA ALA A 243 -15.43 -19.97 -2.38
C ALA A 243 -16.63 -20.92 -2.26
N ILE A 244 -17.81 -20.53 -2.73
CA ILE A 244 -19.01 -21.37 -2.74
C ILE A 244 -18.81 -22.62 -3.61
N GLN A 245 -18.13 -22.51 -4.74
CA GLN A 245 -17.81 -23.66 -5.58
C GLN A 245 -16.87 -24.67 -4.91
N CYS A 246 -15.99 -24.21 -4.02
CA CYS A 246 -15.16 -25.11 -3.19
C CYS A 246 -16.00 -25.89 -2.16
N GLY A 247 -17.11 -25.30 -1.71
CA GLY A 247 -18.10 -25.94 -0.85
C GLY A 247 -17.69 -26.05 0.62
N ARG A 248 -16.43 -26.33 0.93
CA ARG A 248 -15.89 -26.47 2.29
C ARG A 248 -14.65 -25.66 2.53
N LEU A 249 -14.49 -25.21 3.76
CA LEU A 249 -13.37 -24.37 4.18
C LEU A 249 -12.01 -25.06 4.01
N GLU A 250 -11.96 -26.37 4.24
CA GLU A 250 -10.76 -27.20 4.07
C GLU A 250 -10.37 -27.36 2.59
N GLU A 251 -11.32 -27.20 1.68
CA GLU A 251 -11.16 -27.33 0.22
C GLU A 251 -10.99 -25.96 -0.47
N LEU A 252 -10.91 -24.88 0.33
CA LEU A 252 -10.78 -23.54 -0.21
C LEU A 252 -9.41 -23.34 -0.85
N GLU A 253 -9.40 -23.40 -2.17
CA GLU A 253 -8.21 -23.21 -3.00
C GLU A 253 -8.43 -22.05 -3.98
N ILE A 254 -7.74 -20.95 -3.72
CA ILE A 254 -7.73 -19.75 -4.56
C ILE A 254 -6.27 -19.37 -4.80
N GLU A 255 -5.89 -19.21 -6.06
CA GLU A 255 -4.54 -18.79 -6.44
C GLU A 255 -4.19 -17.45 -5.76
N GLY A 256 -3.05 -17.42 -5.06
CA GLY A 256 -2.60 -16.26 -4.27
C GLY A 256 -3.12 -16.21 -2.83
N LEU A 257 -4.08 -17.06 -2.45
CA LEU A 257 -4.55 -17.17 -1.07
C LEU A 257 -3.66 -18.14 -0.29
N THR A 258 -2.96 -17.65 0.73
CA THR A 258 -2.13 -18.50 1.58
C THR A 258 -2.98 -19.32 2.55
N LEU A 259 -2.52 -20.54 2.90
CA LEU A 259 -3.18 -21.41 3.88
C LEU A 259 -3.38 -20.70 5.23
N GLU A 260 -2.46 -19.82 5.58
CA GLU A 260 -2.56 -19.04 6.81
C GLU A 260 -3.81 -18.16 6.85
N ARG A 261 -4.21 -17.62 5.71
CA ARG A 261 -5.35 -16.70 5.58
C ARG A 261 -6.64 -17.39 5.21
N ALA A 262 -6.58 -18.54 4.56
CA ALA A 262 -7.74 -19.26 4.05
C ALA A 262 -8.83 -19.47 5.11
N LEU A 263 -8.44 -19.76 6.35
CA LEU A 263 -9.39 -20.02 7.45
C LEU A 263 -10.36 -18.86 7.72
N VAL A 264 -9.88 -17.61 7.71
CA VAL A 264 -10.69 -16.43 8.04
C VAL A 264 -11.07 -15.59 6.81
N PHE A 265 -10.66 -16.03 5.62
CA PHE A 265 -10.89 -15.30 4.39
C PHE A 265 -12.38 -15.19 4.02
N PRO A 266 -13.21 -16.28 4.06
CA PRO A 266 -14.62 -16.20 3.69
C PRO A 266 -15.42 -15.24 4.58
N SER A 267 -15.18 -15.26 5.88
CA SER A 267 -15.84 -14.39 6.84
C SER A 267 -15.45 -12.92 6.66
N GLY A 268 -14.16 -12.63 6.46
CA GLY A 268 -13.70 -11.30 6.12
C GLY A 268 -14.23 -10.80 4.77
N LEU A 269 -14.34 -11.70 3.78
CA LEU A 269 -14.91 -11.40 2.47
C LEU A 269 -16.40 -11.02 2.57
N ALA A 270 -17.19 -11.75 3.37
CA ALA A 270 -18.62 -11.46 3.58
C ALA A 270 -18.80 -10.07 4.23
N ILE A 271 -18.01 -9.74 5.27
CA ILE A 271 -18.03 -8.41 5.89
C ILE A 271 -17.70 -7.33 4.85
N LEU A 272 -16.67 -7.53 4.05
CA LEU A 272 -16.22 -6.54 3.06
C LEU A 272 -17.26 -6.35 1.94
N ILE A 273 -17.91 -7.42 1.48
CA ILE A 273 -19.01 -7.34 0.50
C ILE A 273 -20.18 -6.49 1.05
N ALA A 274 -20.55 -6.70 2.31
CA ALA A 274 -21.59 -5.91 2.95
C ALA A 274 -21.19 -4.41 3.00
N ILE A 275 -19.96 -4.09 3.40
CA ILE A 275 -19.43 -2.72 3.44
C ILE A 275 -19.48 -2.08 2.05
N PHE A 276 -18.99 -2.78 1.02
CA PHE A 276 -18.98 -2.27 -0.36
C PHE A 276 -20.39 -1.97 -0.88
N SER A 277 -21.33 -2.90 -0.63
CA SER A 277 -22.71 -2.79 -1.10
C SER A 277 -23.43 -1.65 -0.41
N GLU A 278 -23.35 -1.57 0.93
CA GLU A 278 -24.09 -0.58 1.71
C GLU A 278 -23.54 0.84 1.55
N LEU A 279 -22.25 0.99 1.42
CA LEU A 279 -21.60 2.30 1.27
C LEU A 279 -21.39 2.71 -0.19
N ASN A 280 -21.78 1.88 -1.17
CA ASN A 280 -21.56 2.11 -2.60
C ASN A 280 -20.11 2.44 -2.95
N ILE A 281 -19.17 1.63 -2.44
CA ILE A 281 -17.73 1.82 -2.69
C ILE A 281 -17.42 1.39 -4.13
N HIS A 282 -16.92 2.31 -4.96
CA HIS A 282 -16.52 2.00 -6.33
C HIS A 282 -15.28 1.12 -6.38
N CYS A 283 -14.25 1.49 -5.65
CA CYS A 283 -13.02 0.72 -5.54
C CYS A 283 -12.30 1.02 -4.22
N MET A 284 -11.46 0.07 -3.82
CA MET A 284 -10.58 0.17 -2.66
C MET A 284 -9.18 -0.25 -3.06
N THR A 285 -8.16 0.36 -2.45
CA THR A 285 -6.76 -0.06 -2.55
C THR A 285 -6.20 -0.43 -1.19
N LEU A 286 -5.07 -1.13 -1.16
CA LEU A 286 -4.40 -1.49 0.09
C LEU A 286 -3.77 -0.25 0.75
N ALA A 287 -4.01 -0.07 2.04
CA ALA A 287 -3.34 0.94 2.86
C ALA A 287 -1.85 0.60 3.06
N GLY A 288 -1.01 1.61 3.14
CA GLY A 288 0.43 1.44 3.37
C GLY A 288 0.80 1.05 4.80
N GLY A 289 -0.07 1.31 5.76
CA GLY A 289 0.07 0.98 7.19
C GLY A 289 -1.27 1.05 7.91
N ALA A 290 -1.27 0.72 9.19
CA ALA A 290 -2.45 0.70 10.04
C ALA A 290 -2.08 1.02 11.51
N LEU A 291 -2.67 0.30 12.47
CA LEU A 291 -2.51 0.53 13.92
C LEU A 291 -1.05 0.67 14.37
N ARG A 292 -0.18 -0.24 13.97
CA ARG A 292 1.24 -0.25 14.40
C ARG A 292 2.03 0.93 13.89
N GLU A 293 1.82 1.28 12.65
CA GLU A 293 2.40 2.47 12.04
C GLU A 293 1.88 3.73 12.74
N GLY A 294 0.58 3.79 13.09
CA GLY A 294 -0.01 4.86 13.88
C GLY A 294 0.62 5.00 15.26
N LEU A 295 0.89 3.89 15.95
CA LEU A 295 1.60 3.89 17.24
C LEU A 295 3.01 4.45 17.10
N VAL A 296 3.76 4.01 16.09
CA VAL A 296 5.13 4.47 15.83
C VAL A 296 5.15 5.96 15.52
N TYR A 297 4.32 6.43 14.60
CA TYR A 297 4.26 7.85 14.23
C TYR A 297 3.80 8.72 15.40
N GLY A 298 2.92 8.22 16.26
CA GLY A 298 2.51 8.89 17.49
C GLY A 298 3.65 9.06 18.48
N MET A 299 4.58 8.12 18.59
CA MET A 299 5.78 8.25 19.46
C MET A 299 6.82 9.22 18.88
N LEU A 300 6.93 9.28 17.58
CA LEU A 300 7.91 10.14 16.90
C LEU A 300 7.49 11.60 16.82
N HIS A 301 6.24 11.93 17.16
CA HIS A 301 5.66 13.28 17.03
C HIS A 301 5.90 13.92 15.66
N LEU A 302 6.03 13.08 14.62
CA LEU A 302 6.21 13.56 13.26
C LEU A 302 4.91 14.19 12.76
N THR A 303 5.02 15.39 12.22
CA THR A 303 3.89 16.04 11.54
C THR A 303 3.56 15.28 10.26
N VAL A 304 2.26 15.10 10.01
CA VAL A 304 1.82 14.58 8.70
C VAL A 304 2.11 15.67 7.65
N GLU A 305 3.07 15.44 6.79
CA GLU A 305 3.21 16.23 5.58
C GLU A 305 2.02 15.91 4.66
N GLN A 306 1.45 16.92 4.04
CA GLN A 306 0.27 16.76 3.17
C GLN A 306 0.56 15.85 1.97
N ASP A 307 1.81 15.84 1.49
CA ASP A 307 2.22 15.00 0.36
C ASP A 307 3.29 13.96 0.78
N ILE A 308 2.82 12.78 1.14
CA ILE A 308 3.67 11.66 1.57
C ILE A 308 4.56 11.16 0.44
N ARG A 309 4.08 11.16 -0.80
CA ARG A 309 4.88 10.74 -1.96
C ARG A 309 6.06 11.66 -2.17
N SER A 310 5.83 12.97 -2.18
CA SER A 310 6.91 13.96 -2.30
C SER A 310 7.91 13.87 -1.16
N ARG A 311 7.46 13.65 0.09
CA ARG A 311 8.36 13.40 1.22
C ARG A 311 9.22 12.16 0.99
N THR A 312 8.60 11.06 0.59
CA THR A 312 9.30 9.79 0.32
C THR A 312 10.32 9.96 -0.79
N LEU A 313 9.95 10.59 -1.90
CA LEU A 313 10.85 10.84 -3.03
C LEU A 313 12.05 11.71 -2.61
N ARG A 314 11.81 12.82 -1.91
CA ARG A 314 12.90 13.68 -1.38
C ARG A 314 13.85 12.93 -0.46
N ASN A 315 13.34 12.06 0.42
CA ASN A 315 14.15 11.28 1.33
C ASN A 315 15.00 10.24 0.58
N VAL A 316 14.42 9.58 -0.43
CA VAL A 316 15.13 8.64 -1.29
C VAL A 316 16.21 9.35 -2.12
N GLN A 317 15.86 10.46 -2.76
CA GLN A 317 16.81 11.29 -3.51
C GLN A 317 18.01 11.70 -2.65
N ARG A 318 17.75 12.18 -1.43
CA ARG A 318 18.82 12.56 -0.48
C ARG A 318 19.66 11.35 -0.07
N ARG A 319 19.04 10.23 0.24
CA ARG A 319 19.73 9.01 0.66
C ARG A 319 20.67 8.46 -0.41
N PHE A 320 20.30 8.56 -1.67
CA PHE A 320 21.05 8.05 -2.81
C PHE A 320 21.77 9.15 -3.60
N MET A 321 21.82 10.38 -3.07
CA MET A 321 22.51 11.53 -3.66
C MET A 321 22.13 11.78 -5.12
N VAL A 322 20.82 11.67 -5.42
CA VAL A 322 20.28 11.94 -6.76
C VAL A 322 20.42 13.43 -7.08
N ASP A 323 20.82 13.75 -8.30
CA ASP A 323 20.79 15.12 -8.83
C ASP A 323 19.34 15.59 -8.98
N THR A 324 18.89 16.40 -8.01
CA THR A 324 17.50 16.86 -7.94
C THR A 324 17.16 17.87 -9.02
N GLU A 325 18.14 18.66 -9.51
CA GLU A 325 17.94 19.60 -10.62
C GLU A 325 17.71 18.84 -11.92
N GLN A 326 18.51 17.81 -12.16
CA GLN A 326 18.31 16.92 -13.32
C GLN A 326 16.98 16.17 -13.24
N ALA A 327 16.63 15.63 -12.08
CA ALA A 327 15.35 14.96 -11.87
C ALA A 327 14.16 15.92 -12.15
N GLN A 328 14.26 17.16 -11.72
CA GLN A 328 13.24 18.18 -11.98
C GLN A 328 13.15 18.52 -13.48
N ARG A 329 14.27 18.64 -14.17
CA ARG A 329 14.32 18.90 -15.61
C ARG A 329 13.62 17.79 -16.41
N VAL A 330 13.93 16.52 -16.10
CA VAL A 330 13.26 15.36 -16.70
C VAL A 330 11.76 15.37 -16.40
N ALA A 331 11.37 15.69 -15.15
CA ALA A 331 9.97 15.77 -14.76
C ALA A 331 9.20 16.87 -15.49
N GLN A 332 9.80 18.03 -15.70
CA GLN A 332 9.19 19.14 -16.46
C GLN A 332 8.95 18.75 -17.93
N LEU A 333 9.93 18.12 -18.56
CA LEU A 333 9.79 17.62 -19.93
C LEU A 333 8.73 16.55 -20.05
N ALA A 334 8.76 15.52 -19.18
CA ALA A 334 7.78 14.46 -19.16
C ALA A 334 6.36 14.99 -18.93
N SER A 335 6.21 15.98 -18.03
CA SER A 335 4.94 16.67 -17.76
C SER A 335 4.44 17.46 -18.97
N SER A 336 5.33 18.15 -19.67
CA SER A 336 5.00 18.85 -20.92
C SER A 336 4.54 17.87 -22.01
N PHE A 337 5.29 16.82 -22.25
CA PHE A 337 4.92 15.77 -23.23
C PHE A 337 3.59 15.10 -22.88
N ALA A 338 3.39 14.74 -21.62
CA ALA A 338 2.13 14.16 -21.15
C ALA A 338 0.93 15.11 -21.40
N SER A 339 1.10 16.41 -21.22
CA SER A 339 0.06 17.39 -21.49
C SER A 339 -0.25 17.53 -22.98
N GLN A 340 0.77 17.45 -23.84
CA GLN A 340 0.60 17.56 -25.29
C GLN A 340 -0.15 16.36 -25.90
N VAL A 341 0.04 15.16 -25.36
CA VAL A 341 -0.63 13.93 -25.84
C VAL A 341 -1.90 13.58 -25.07
N ALA A 342 -2.29 14.37 -24.07
CA ALA A 342 -3.38 14.04 -23.14
C ALA A 342 -4.73 13.81 -23.82
N ALA A 343 -5.01 14.52 -24.94
CA ALA A 343 -6.24 14.35 -25.69
C ALA A 343 -6.38 12.96 -26.33
N THR A 344 -5.26 12.35 -26.75
CA THR A 344 -5.23 11.04 -27.42
C THR A 344 -5.01 9.88 -26.43
N TRP A 345 -4.08 10.07 -25.47
CA TRP A 345 -3.68 9.01 -24.57
C TRP A 345 -4.42 8.99 -23.25
N ALA A 346 -5.24 9.99 -22.95
CA ALA A 346 -6.11 10.07 -21.77
C ALA A 346 -5.39 9.69 -20.47
N ILE A 347 -4.19 10.26 -20.23
CA ILE A 347 -3.37 9.97 -19.06
C ILE A 347 -4.05 10.53 -17.82
N GLU A 348 -4.52 9.63 -16.95
CA GLU A 348 -5.17 9.98 -15.69
C GLU A 348 -4.20 10.68 -14.72
N PRO A 349 -4.69 11.52 -13.79
CA PRO A 349 -3.85 12.21 -12.81
C PRO A 349 -2.89 11.29 -12.05
N LEU A 350 -3.36 10.13 -11.57
CA LEU A 350 -2.52 9.16 -10.87
C LEU A 350 -1.39 8.63 -11.76
N SER A 351 -1.67 8.32 -13.02
CA SER A 351 -0.67 7.85 -13.98
C SER A 351 0.39 8.93 -14.24
N ARG A 352 -0.03 10.18 -14.31
CA ARG A 352 0.90 11.33 -14.42
C ARG A 352 1.78 11.46 -13.18
N ASP A 353 1.22 11.35 -11.98
CA ASP A 353 2.00 11.40 -10.73
C ASP A 353 3.03 10.27 -10.66
N LEU A 354 2.69 9.08 -11.13
CA LEU A 354 3.62 7.96 -11.18
C LEU A 354 4.74 8.18 -12.21
N LEU A 355 4.44 8.78 -13.36
CA LEU A 355 5.45 9.21 -14.34
C LEU A 355 6.43 10.20 -13.70
N LEU A 356 5.93 11.24 -13.03
CA LEU A 356 6.78 12.24 -12.36
C LEU A 356 7.60 11.63 -11.23
N SER A 357 7.06 10.64 -10.53
CA SER A 357 7.78 9.87 -9.52
C SER A 357 8.92 9.05 -10.12
N ALA A 358 8.71 8.44 -11.29
CA ALA A 358 9.78 7.77 -12.03
C ALA A 358 10.87 8.76 -12.47
N CYS A 359 10.48 9.95 -12.97
CA CYS A 359 11.44 11.01 -13.29
C CYS A 359 12.29 11.43 -12.07
N ALA A 360 11.67 11.52 -10.89
CA ALA A 360 12.38 11.87 -9.65
C ALA A 360 13.45 10.84 -9.25
N LEU A 361 13.31 9.60 -9.69
CA LEU A 361 14.17 8.47 -9.30
C LEU A 361 15.02 7.93 -10.46
N HIS A 362 14.98 8.53 -11.67
CA HIS A 362 15.58 7.95 -12.87
C HIS A 362 17.09 7.71 -12.76
N GLU A 363 17.80 8.48 -11.96
CA GLU A 363 19.25 8.35 -11.74
C GLU A 363 19.62 7.59 -10.44
N ILE A 364 18.67 7.08 -9.67
CA ILE A 364 18.97 6.42 -8.39
C ILE A 364 19.96 5.26 -8.54
N GLY A 365 19.97 4.59 -9.68
CA GLY A 365 20.87 3.47 -9.98
C GLY A 365 22.32 3.87 -10.16
N LEU A 366 22.59 5.13 -10.50
CA LEU A 366 23.95 5.67 -10.63
C LEU A 366 24.72 5.62 -9.30
N SER A 367 24.01 5.58 -8.16
CA SER A 367 24.62 5.40 -6.85
C SER A 367 25.32 4.04 -6.68
N ILE A 368 25.06 3.08 -7.57
CA ILE A 368 25.69 1.75 -7.56
C ILE A 368 26.68 1.63 -8.72
N ASP A 369 26.23 1.73 -9.97
CA ASP A 369 27.09 1.66 -11.15
C ASP A 369 26.40 2.28 -12.38
N PHE A 370 27.19 2.83 -13.30
CA PHE A 370 26.70 3.44 -14.54
C PHE A 370 26.16 2.42 -15.54
N LYS A 371 26.90 1.31 -15.76
CA LYS A 371 26.58 0.34 -16.84
C LYS A 371 25.21 -0.32 -16.68
N GLN A 372 24.83 -0.60 -15.44
CA GLN A 372 23.58 -1.27 -15.08
C GLN A 372 22.61 -0.32 -14.35
N ALA A 373 22.79 1.01 -14.49
CA ALA A 373 22.00 2.00 -13.75
C ALA A 373 20.49 1.78 -13.85
N PRO A 374 19.86 1.49 -15.02
CA PRO A 374 18.44 1.17 -15.10
C PRO A 374 18.05 -0.07 -14.28
N GLY A 375 18.85 -1.14 -14.35
CA GLY A 375 18.63 -2.37 -13.57
C GLY A 375 18.77 -2.12 -12.07
N HIS A 376 19.77 -1.34 -11.65
CA HIS A 376 19.96 -0.95 -10.25
C HIS A 376 18.83 -0.06 -9.75
N ALA A 377 18.37 0.89 -10.55
CA ALA A 377 17.21 1.73 -10.21
C ALA A 377 15.96 0.88 -9.99
N ALA A 378 15.67 -0.05 -10.89
CA ALA A 378 14.56 -0.98 -10.78
C ALA A 378 14.66 -1.85 -9.53
N TYR A 379 15.84 -2.40 -9.25
CA TYR A 379 16.09 -3.19 -8.04
C TYR A 379 15.87 -2.39 -6.76
N LEU A 380 16.45 -1.19 -6.69
CA LEU A 380 16.29 -0.32 -5.51
C LEU A 380 14.84 0.03 -5.27
N VAL A 381 14.11 0.52 -6.27
CA VAL A 381 12.71 0.91 -6.13
C VAL A 381 11.82 -0.27 -5.75
N ARG A 382 12.09 -1.46 -6.29
CA ARG A 382 11.33 -2.66 -5.95
C ARG A 382 11.50 -3.08 -4.48
N ASN A 383 12.70 -2.88 -3.92
CA ASN A 383 13.06 -3.37 -2.58
C ASN A 383 13.06 -2.30 -1.48
N LEU A 384 13.06 -1.01 -1.83
CA LEU A 384 12.94 0.07 -0.85
C LEU A 384 11.53 0.11 -0.25
N ASP A 385 11.46 0.51 1.02
CA ASP A 385 10.21 0.94 1.64
C ASP A 385 9.88 2.35 1.13
N LEU A 386 8.77 2.47 0.40
CA LEU A 386 8.32 3.72 -0.23
C LEU A 386 6.90 4.07 0.25
N PRO A 387 6.75 4.67 1.44
CA PRO A 387 5.46 5.14 1.92
C PRO A 387 4.78 6.06 0.89
N GLY A 388 3.48 5.88 0.71
CA GLY A 388 2.70 6.60 -0.29
C GLY A 388 2.54 5.86 -1.64
N PHE A 389 3.29 4.76 -1.84
CA PHE A 389 3.17 3.92 -3.02
C PHE A 389 2.70 2.51 -2.65
N THR A 390 1.69 2.02 -3.37
CA THR A 390 1.26 0.62 -3.24
C THR A 390 2.30 -0.34 -3.83
N PRO A 391 2.25 -1.64 -3.50
CA PRO A 391 3.12 -2.64 -4.13
C PRO A 391 3.03 -2.66 -5.66
N ALA A 392 1.82 -2.48 -6.22
CA ALA A 392 1.60 -2.40 -7.66
C ALA A 392 2.27 -1.16 -8.26
N GLN A 393 2.12 0.01 -7.62
CA GLN A 393 2.76 1.25 -8.06
C GLN A 393 4.29 1.17 -7.99
N LYS A 394 4.85 0.56 -6.94
CA LYS A 394 6.29 0.29 -6.85
C LYS A 394 6.77 -0.59 -8.01
N LYS A 395 5.99 -1.61 -8.36
CA LYS A 395 6.30 -2.49 -9.49
C LYS A 395 6.29 -1.72 -10.81
N LEU A 396 5.31 -0.83 -11.02
CA LEU A 396 5.28 0.04 -12.20
C LEU A 396 6.50 0.98 -12.24
N LEU A 397 6.81 1.68 -11.16
CA LEU A 397 7.99 2.56 -11.10
C LEU A 397 9.27 1.80 -11.42
N ALA A 398 9.47 0.62 -10.82
CA ALA A 398 10.63 -0.23 -11.09
C ALA A 398 10.72 -0.63 -12.57
N THR A 399 9.59 -0.95 -13.18
CA THR A 399 9.49 -1.34 -14.60
C THR A 399 9.77 -0.15 -15.54
N LEU A 400 9.25 1.03 -15.22
CA LEU A 400 9.55 2.25 -15.98
C LEU A 400 11.05 2.57 -15.94
N LEU A 401 11.66 2.48 -14.76
CA LEU A 401 13.10 2.73 -14.57
C LEU A 401 13.97 1.66 -15.23
N LEU A 402 13.53 0.41 -15.30
CA LEU A 402 14.22 -0.65 -16.04
C LEU A 402 14.28 -0.33 -17.54
N ASN A 403 13.19 0.22 -18.06
CA ASN A 403 12.98 0.48 -19.49
C ASN A 403 13.30 1.93 -19.90
N GLN A 404 13.92 2.72 -19.04
CA GLN A 404 14.13 4.16 -19.29
C GLN A 404 15.15 4.47 -20.39
N THR A 405 15.99 3.52 -20.76
CA THR A 405 17.00 3.62 -21.83
C THR A 405 17.24 2.25 -22.47
N ASN A 406 17.94 2.22 -23.61
CA ASN A 406 18.29 1.00 -24.33
C ASN A 406 17.06 0.20 -24.83
N THR A 407 17.22 -1.12 -24.98
CA THR A 407 16.17 -2.03 -25.40
C THR A 407 15.00 -2.06 -24.42
N VAL A 408 13.78 -2.16 -24.95
CA VAL A 408 12.55 -2.20 -24.17
C VAL A 408 12.16 -3.64 -23.84
N ASP A 409 11.91 -3.94 -22.58
CA ASP A 409 11.28 -5.18 -22.12
C ASP A 409 9.77 -4.97 -21.93
N LEU A 410 9.00 -5.21 -23.01
CA LEU A 410 7.54 -5.14 -22.98
C LEU A 410 6.92 -6.08 -21.97
N SER A 411 7.52 -7.26 -21.76
CA SER A 411 6.99 -8.25 -20.81
C SER A 411 6.90 -7.66 -19.41
N SER A 412 7.94 -6.93 -18.96
CA SER A 412 7.92 -6.27 -17.66
C SER A 412 6.86 -5.18 -17.56
N LEU A 413 6.63 -4.40 -18.64
CA LEU A 413 5.59 -3.37 -18.70
C LEU A 413 4.17 -3.97 -18.64
N HIS A 414 3.97 -5.15 -19.18
CA HIS A 414 2.68 -5.84 -19.18
C HIS A 414 2.41 -6.60 -17.87
N GLN A 415 3.43 -7.01 -17.15
CA GLN A 415 3.31 -7.77 -15.91
C GLN A 415 3.06 -6.90 -14.67
N GLN A 416 3.18 -5.57 -14.77
CA GLN A 416 2.77 -4.67 -13.70
C GLN A 416 1.23 -4.58 -13.63
N ASN A 417 0.69 -4.18 -12.50
CA ASN A 417 -0.76 -4.18 -12.25
C ASN A 417 -1.29 -2.88 -11.61
N ALA A 418 -0.50 -1.79 -11.67
CA ALA A 418 -0.94 -0.47 -11.20
C ALA A 418 -1.81 0.25 -12.22
N VAL A 419 -1.49 0.10 -13.51
CA VAL A 419 -2.20 0.72 -14.63
C VAL A 419 -2.38 -0.31 -15.75
N PRO A 420 -3.30 -0.09 -16.69
CA PRO A 420 -3.40 -0.93 -17.89
C PRO A 420 -2.05 -1.01 -18.65
N PRO A 421 -1.70 -2.15 -19.24
CA PRO A 421 -0.43 -2.33 -19.95
C PRO A 421 -0.13 -1.22 -20.97
N ARG A 422 -1.13 -0.82 -21.74
CA ARG A 422 -1.01 0.26 -22.74
C ARG A 422 -0.65 1.61 -22.09
N VAL A 423 -1.21 1.92 -20.92
CA VAL A 423 -0.85 3.14 -20.20
C VAL A 423 0.60 3.06 -19.72
N ALA A 424 1.07 1.91 -19.22
CA ALA A 424 2.47 1.73 -18.83
C ALA A 424 3.43 1.94 -20.02
N GLU A 425 3.07 1.49 -21.23
CA GLU A 425 3.81 1.76 -22.45
C GLU A 425 3.88 3.26 -22.76
N HIS A 426 2.75 3.97 -22.68
CA HIS A 426 2.70 5.42 -22.87
C HIS A 426 3.61 6.15 -21.89
N LEU A 427 3.54 5.83 -20.59
CA LEU A 427 4.39 6.45 -19.56
C LEU A 427 5.88 6.17 -19.82
N CYS A 428 6.22 4.95 -20.23
CA CYS A 428 7.59 4.57 -20.56
C CYS A 428 8.14 5.40 -21.75
N ARG A 429 7.37 5.56 -22.82
CA ARG A 429 7.75 6.35 -23.98
C ARG A 429 8.01 7.82 -23.63
N LEU A 430 7.13 8.42 -22.81
CA LEU A 430 7.30 9.80 -22.34
C LEU A 430 8.53 9.98 -21.45
N LEU A 431 8.78 9.03 -20.54
CA LEU A 431 9.97 9.04 -19.68
C LEU A 431 11.25 8.97 -20.51
N ARG A 432 11.32 8.05 -21.48
CA ARG A 432 12.48 7.87 -22.36
C ARG A 432 12.83 9.15 -23.12
N LEU A 433 11.83 9.76 -23.76
CA LEU A 433 12.02 11.02 -24.50
C LEU A 433 12.47 12.13 -23.56
N ALA A 434 11.89 12.26 -22.38
CA ALA A 434 12.27 13.29 -21.41
C ALA A 434 13.74 13.13 -20.95
N ILE A 435 14.18 11.90 -20.67
CA ILE A 435 15.58 11.61 -20.30
C ILE A 435 16.53 11.92 -21.46
N LEU A 436 16.18 11.54 -22.67
CA LEU A 436 16.99 11.76 -23.87
C LEU A 436 17.27 13.27 -24.06
N PHE A 437 16.23 14.10 -24.04
CA PHE A 437 16.40 15.55 -24.25
C PHE A 437 17.02 16.27 -23.06
N ALA A 438 16.83 15.78 -21.82
CA ALA A 438 17.47 16.32 -20.61
C ALA A 438 18.94 15.92 -20.45
N SER A 439 19.51 15.09 -21.33
CA SER A 439 20.86 14.51 -21.19
C SER A 439 21.99 15.55 -21.08
N ARG A 440 21.80 16.75 -21.63
CA ARG A 440 22.78 17.85 -21.55
C ARG A 440 22.78 18.60 -20.23
N ARG A 441 21.83 18.30 -19.31
CA ARG A 441 21.72 18.91 -17.97
C ARG A 441 21.66 20.45 -17.96
N ARG A 442 21.10 21.05 -19.00
CA ARG A 442 20.99 22.51 -19.17
C ARG A 442 19.64 22.89 -19.77
N ASP A 443 18.96 23.84 -19.14
CA ASP A 443 17.62 24.25 -19.55
C ASP A 443 17.66 25.18 -20.79
N ASP A 444 18.68 26.02 -20.90
CA ASP A 444 18.90 26.94 -22.01
C ASP A 444 19.23 26.26 -23.34
N LEU A 445 19.48 24.97 -23.33
CA LEU A 445 19.81 24.17 -24.52
C LEU A 445 18.68 23.27 -24.99
N LEU A 446 17.54 23.31 -24.31
CA LEU A 446 16.38 22.53 -24.72
C LEU A 446 15.74 23.15 -25.98
N PRO A 447 15.55 22.37 -27.06
CA PRO A 447 14.83 22.86 -28.22
C PRO A 447 13.35 23.08 -27.92
N ALA A 448 12.70 23.97 -28.68
CA ALA A 448 11.26 23.99 -28.73
C ALA A 448 10.75 22.72 -29.39
N MET A 449 9.97 21.92 -28.67
CA MET A 449 9.51 20.60 -29.12
C MET A 449 7.99 20.51 -29.06
N THR A 450 7.42 19.89 -30.08
CA THR A 450 6.01 19.52 -30.07
C THR A 450 5.87 18.01 -30.24
N LEU A 451 5.11 17.39 -29.34
CA LEU A 451 4.81 15.96 -29.38
C LEU A 451 3.32 15.77 -29.66
N THR A 452 3.00 15.03 -30.72
CA THR A 452 1.63 14.68 -31.07
C THR A 452 1.45 13.16 -31.12
N ALA A 453 0.26 12.68 -30.78
CA ALA A 453 -0.08 11.28 -30.81
C ALA A 453 -1.29 11.04 -31.72
N GLU A 454 -1.20 10.08 -32.64
CA GLU A 454 -2.31 9.55 -33.42
C GLU A 454 -2.44 8.05 -33.16
N GLY A 455 -3.44 7.66 -32.37
CA GLY A 455 -3.50 6.31 -31.83
C GLY A 455 -2.24 5.99 -31.01
N GLU A 456 -1.47 4.99 -31.45
CA GLU A 456 -0.20 4.59 -30.80
C GLU A 456 1.04 5.21 -31.45
N SER A 457 0.89 5.94 -32.54
CA SER A 457 2.00 6.60 -33.22
C SER A 457 2.31 7.94 -32.55
N LEU A 458 3.60 8.20 -32.32
CA LEU A 458 4.10 9.49 -31.84
C LEU A 458 4.82 10.22 -32.96
N THR A 459 4.57 11.51 -33.08
CA THR A 459 5.36 12.42 -33.93
C THR A 459 6.00 13.49 -33.06
N LEU A 460 7.32 13.55 -33.08
CA LEU A 460 8.11 14.59 -32.42
C LEU A 460 8.56 15.62 -33.44
N THR A 461 8.14 16.84 -33.29
CA THR A 461 8.54 17.96 -34.16
C THR A 461 9.61 18.80 -33.46
N LEU A 462 10.74 19.01 -34.13
CA LEU A 462 11.88 19.80 -33.70
C LEU A 462 11.99 21.10 -34.51
N PRO A 463 12.74 22.11 -34.04
CA PRO A 463 13.04 23.30 -34.85
C PRO A 463 13.77 22.92 -36.13
N GLU A 464 13.53 23.71 -37.17
CA GLU A 464 14.16 23.55 -38.49
C GLU A 464 15.69 23.44 -38.34
N ASN A 465 16.30 22.49 -39.03
CA ASN A 465 17.75 22.21 -39.04
C ASN A 465 18.34 21.82 -37.66
N TRP A 466 17.53 21.59 -36.62
CA TRP A 466 18.06 21.25 -35.30
C TRP A 466 18.92 19.96 -35.33
N LEU A 467 18.49 18.93 -36.03
CA LEU A 467 19.22 17.68 -36.19
C LEU A 467 20.57 17.86 -36.89
N ILE A 468 20.64 18.76 -37.85
CA ILE A 468 21.89 19.09 -38.58
C ILE A 468 22.90 19.76 -37.65
N HIS A 469 22.44 20.66 -36.78
CA HIS A 469 23.30 21.41 -35.86
C HIS A 469 23.67 20.63 -34.60
N HIS A 470 23.01 19.47 -34.35
CA HIS A 470 23.21 18.64 -33.17
C HIS A 470 23.38 17.17 -33.56
N PRO A 471 24.52 16.80 -34.20
CA PRO A 471 24.70 15.46 -34.77
C PRO A 471 24.63 14.33 -33.73
N LEU A 472 25.17 14.56 -32.51
CA LEU A 472 25.03 13.57 -31.42
C LEU A 472 23.55 13.43 -31.00
N GLY A 473 22.81 14.53 -30.91
CA GLY A 473 21.38 14.49 -30.62
C GLY A 473 20.60 13.73 -31.69
N ALA A 474 20.94 13.95 -32.98
CA ALA A 474 20.34 13.24 -34.10
C ALA A 474 20.59 11.70 -34.00
N GLU A 475 21.82 11.30 -33.70
CA GLU A 475 22.19 9.89 -33.53
C GLU A 475 21.45 9.23 -32.37
N LEU A 476 21.36 9.92 -31.22
CA LEU A 476 20.61 9.42 -30.05
C LEU A 476 19.12 9.27 -30.31
N ILE A 477 18.53 10.22 -31.08
CA ILE A 477 17.11 10.15 -31.47
C ILE A 477 16.89 9.00 -32.46
N GLU A 478 17.77 8.84 -33.44
CA GLU A 478 17.69 7.72 -34.39
C GLU A 478 17.77 6.37 -33.66
N GLN A 479 18.67 6.26 -32.72
CA GLN A 479 18.81 5.07 -31.89
C GLN A 479 17.55 4.82 -31.04
N GLU A 480 16.94 5.86 -30.47
CA GLU A 480 15.67 5.75 -29.75
C GLU A 480 14.54 5.30 -30.64
N CYS A 481 14.45 5.81 -31.87
CA CYS A 481 13.48 5.36 -32.87
C CYS A 481 13.65 3.87 -33.18
N GLN A 482 14.90 3.39 -33.30
CA GLN A 482 15.20 1.97 -33.51
C GLN A 482 14.75 1.10 -32.33
N TRP A 483 15.08 1.49 -31.08
CA TRP A 483 14.65 0.73 -29.90
C TRP A 483 13.13 0.66 -29.79
N GLN A 484 12.42 1.74 -30.05
CA GLN A 484 10.95 1.75 -30.06
C GLN A 484 10.39 0.87 -31.20
N SER A 485 11.02 0.86 -32.36
CA SER A 485 10.57 0.04 -33.50
C SER A 485 10.65 -1.47 -33.20
N TYR A 486 11.62 -1.94 -32.42
CA TYR A 486 11.74 -3.37 -32.05
C TYR A 486 10.54 -3.90 -31.26
N VAL A 487 9.81 -3.00 -30.60
CA VAL A 487 8.59 -3.32 -29.84
C VAL A 487 7.33 -2.75 -30.52
N HIS A 488 7.43 -2.45 -31.81
CA HIS A 488 6.34 -1.93 -32.66
C HIS A 488 5.77 -0.57 -32.19
N TRP A 489 6.53 0.22 -31.47
CA TRP A 489 6.17 1.60 -31.16
C TRP A 489 6.63 2.53 -32.26
N ALA A 490 5.69 3.16 -32.94
CA ALA A 490 6.02 4.12 -33.98
C ALA A 490 6.42 5.47 -33.36
N LEU A 491 7.62 5.93 -33.68
CA LEU A 491 8.13 7.28 -33.34
C LEU A 491 8.67 7.92 -34.61
N GLU A 492 8.00 8.94 -35.09
CA GLU A 492 8.43 9.77 -36.24
C GLU A 492 9.03 11.08 -35.72
N VAL A 493 10.11 11.53 -36.34
CA VAL A 493 10.76 12.81 -35.99
C VAL A 493 10.77 13.71 -37.22
N LYS A 494 10.26 14.93 -37.06
CA LYS A 494 10.13 15.96 -38.11
C LYS A 494 10.89 17.22 -37.74
#